data_2cccf2958248536e4df149344dd71f86
#
_entry.id   2cccf2958248536e4df149344dd71f86
#
_cell.length_a   1.000
_cell.length_b   1.000
_cell.length_c   1.000
_cell.angle_alpha   90.00
_cell.angle_beta   90.00
_cell.angle_gamma   90.00
#
_symmetry.space_group_name_H-M   'P 1'
#
loop_
_entity.id
_entity.type
_entity.pdbx_description
1 polymer ?
#
loop_
_entity_poly.entity_id
_entity_poly.type
_entity_poly.pdbx_seq_one_letter_code
_entity_poly.pdbx_strand_id
1 'polypeptide(L)'
;LAKKGFYDGVIFHRVIKDFMIQGGDPTGTGMGDPGYKFEDEMNDFVFDSAGILAMANSGPNTNGSQFFITHAATPWLTGKHTIFGKISKGTDVLNAIATTTVGAQDRPVEKISIHTIEIIEK
;
A
#
# COMPACT_ATOMS: atom_id res chain seq x y z
N LEU A 1 -13.82 3.01 1.70
CA LEU A 1 -13.67 1.58 1.97
C LEU A 1 -13.28 1.28 3.41
N ALA A 2 -12.33 2.02 3.96
CA ALA A 2 -11.83 1.75 5.33
C ALA A 2 -12.96 1.86 6.38
N LYS A 3 -13.83 2.84 6.26
CA LYS A 3 -14.96 3.02 7.19
C LYS A 3 -15.97 1.87 7.18
N LYS A 4 -15.99 1.10 6.10
CA LYS A 4 -16.89 -0.06 5.95
C LYS A 4 -16.25 -1.37 6.40
N GLY A 5 -15.02 -1.34 6.93
CA GLY A 5 -14.30 -2.54 7.34
C GLY A 5 -13.76 -3.36 6.17
N PHE A 6 -13.68 -2.79 4.97
CA PHE A 6 -13.20 -3.50 3.78
C PHE A 6 -11.81 -4.11 3.98
N TYR A 7 -10.93 -3.40 4.67
CA TYR A 7 -9.54 -3.82 4.86
C TYR A 7 -9.32 -4.75 6.05
N ASP A 8 -10.35 -5.04 6.84
CA ASP A 8 -10.20 -5.90 8.02
C ASP A 8 -9.78 -7.31 7.58
N GLY A 9 -8.65 -7.78 8.09
CA GLY A 9 -8.10 -9.10 7.74
C GLY A 9 -7.37 -9.18 6.41
N VAL A 10 -7.33 -8.11 5.63
CA VAL A 10 -6.62 -8.08 4.33
C VAL A 10 -5.11 -8.06 4.58
N ILE A 11 -4.37 -8.83 3.80
CA ILE A 11 -2.93 -9.02 4.02
C ILE A 11 -2.07 -8.06 3.19
N PHE A 12 -0.82 -7.90 3.63
CA PHE A 12 0.25 -7.34 2.79
C PHE A 12 0.81 -8.50 1.95
N HIS A 13 0.37 -8.59 0.72
CA HIS A 13 0.69 -9.72 -0.16
C HIS A 13 2.02 -9.57 -0.89
N ARG A 14 2.62 -8.38 -0.87
CA ARG A 14 3.88 -8.10 -1.54
C ARG A 14 4.74 -7.18 -0.68
N VAL A 15 5.93 -7.63 -0.34
CA VAL A 15 6.85 -6.88 0.52
C VAL A 15 8.24 -6.93 -0.10
N ILE A 16 8.81 -5.76 -0.39
CA ILE A 16 10.17 -5.64 -0.93
C ILE A 16 10.95 -4.65 -0.05
N LYS A 17 11.94 -5.16 0.66
CA LYS A 17 12.81 -4.34 1.51
C LYS A 17 13.45 -3.22 0.67
N ASP A 18 13.54 -2.03 1.27
CA ASP A 18 14.12 -0.83 0.64
C ASP A 18 13.35 -0.37 -0.60
N PHE A 19 12.10 -0.81 -0.75
CA PHE A 19 11.21 -0.35 -1.80
C PHE A 19 9.83 -0.02 -1.22
N MET A 20 9.00 -1.03 -0.95
CA MET A 20 7.64 -0.77 -0.45
C MET A 20 7.02 -2.02 0.17
N ILE A 21 5.91 -1.83 0.90
CA ILE A 21 4.98 -2.89 1.31
C ILE A 21 3.65 -2.62 0.64
N GLN A 22 3.02 -3.63 0.07
CA GLN A 22 1.78 -3.50 -0.70
C GLN A 22 0.70 -4.42 -0.16
N GLY A 23 -0.50 -3.89 -0.04
CA GLY A 23 -1.65 -4.64 0.43
C GLY A 23 -2.95 -4.06 -0.12
N GLY A 24 -4.08 -4.45 0.48
CA GLY A 24 -5.40 -3.92 0.12
C GLY A 24 -6.18 -4.74 -0.88
N ASP A 25 -5.64 -5.87 -1.36
CA ASP A 25 -6.37 -6.81 -2.20
C ASP A 25 -7.19 -7.75 -1.32
N PRO A 26 -8.53 -7.73 -1.41
CA PRO A 26 -9.36 -8.59 -0.55
C PRO A 26 -9.13 -10.09 -0.79
N THR A 27 -8.61 -10.48 -1.96
CA THR A 27 -8.29 -11.88 -2.25
C THR A 27 -6.87 -12.26 -1.84
N GLY A 28 -6.00 -11.29 -1.56
CA GLY A 28 -4.61 -11.52 -1.18
C GLY A 28 -3.72 -12.03 -2.30
N THR A 29 -4.16 -12.02 -3.54
CA THR A 29 -3.42 -12.57 -4.70
C THR A 29 -2.66 -11.50 -5.50
N GLY A 30 -2.98 -10.23 -5.31
CA GLY A 30 -2.50 -9.13 -6.14
C GLY A 30 -3.38 -8.85 -7.34
N MET A 31 -4.41 -9.68 -7.57
CA MET A 31 -5.30 -9.58 -8.73
C MET A 31 -6.70 -9.13 -8.36
N GLY A 32 -7.03 -9.06 -7.08
CA GLY A 32 -8.36 -8.67 -6.64
C GLY A 32 -8.54 -7.15 -6.60
N ASP A 33 -9.80 -6.71 -6.53
CA ASP A 33 -10.16 -5.30 -6.43
C ASP A 33 -11.48 -5.15 -5.67
N PRO A 34 -11.94 -3.91 -5.41
CA PRO A 34 -13.20 -3.68 -4.69
C PRO A 34 -14.45 -3.78 -5.60
N GLY A 35 -14.28 -4.17 -6.86
CA GLY A 35 -15.36 -4.26 -7.83
C GLY A 35 -15.48 -3.02 -8.74
N TYR A 36 -14.58 -2.05 -8.60
CA TYR A 36 -14.56 -0.86 -9.43
C TYR A 36 -13.13 -0.32 -9.53
N LYS A 37 -12.92 0.56 -10.50
CA LYS A 37 -11.66 1.30 -10.65
C LYS A 37 -11.96 2.79 -10.72
N PHE A 38 -10.98 3.61 -10.37
CA PHE A 38 -11.13 5.06 -10.43
C PHE A 38 -9.85 5.72 -10.96
N GLU A 39 -10.03 6.96 -11.41
CA GLU A 39 -8.96 7.73 -12.05
C GLU A 39 -7.91 8.21 -11.06
N ASP A 40 -6.73 8.52 -11.59
CA ASP A 40 -5.64 9.10 -10.81
C ASP A 40 -5.97 10.53 -10.39
N GLU A 41 -5.54 10.91 -9.18
CA GLU A 41 -5.56 12.28 -8.71
C GLU A 41 -4.13 12.80 -8.66
N MET A 42 -3.77 13.66 -9.60
CA MET A 42 -2.44 14.23 -9.64
C MET A 42 -2.32 15.41 -8.67
N ASN A 43 -1.16 15.50 -8.04
CA ASN A 43 -0.83 16.57 -7.10
C ASN A 43 0.68 16.83 -7.14
N ASP A 44 1.15 17.76 -6.30
CA ASP A 44 2.56 18.15 -6.25
C ASP A 44 3.41 17.28 -5.33
N PHE A 45 2.85 16.23 -4.74
CA PHE A 45 3.59 15.32 -3.87
C PHE A 45 4.52 14.43 -4.70
N VAL A 46 5.66 14.10 -4.09
CA VAL A 46 6.70 13.30 -4.73
C VAL A 46 7.12 12.15 -3.82
N PHE A 47 7.67 11.09 -4.40
CA PHE A 47 8.18 9.93 -3.67
C PHE A 47 9.63 10.16 -3.23
N ASP A 48 9.85 11.09 -2.31
CA ASP A 48 11.16 11.56 -1.89
C ASP A 48 11.69 10.93 -0.59
N SER A 49 10.90 10.07 0.04
CA SER A 49 11.27 9.47 1.32
C SER A 49 10.49 8.18 1.58
N ALA A 50 10.88 7.46 2.64
CA ALA A 50 10.09 6.33 3.14
C ALA A 50 8.80 6.81 3.80
N GLY A 51 7.80 5.93 3.87
CA GLY A 51 6.54 6.21 4.58
C GLY A 51 5.50 6.95 3.76
N ILE A 52 5.65 7.04 2.45
CA ILE A 52 4.67 7.64 1.55
C ILE A 52 3.58 6.61 1.23
N LEU A 53 2.31 7.00 1.43
CA LEU A 53 1.15 6.17 1.10
C LEU A 53 0.63 6.55 -0.28
N ALA A 54 0.48 5.55 -1.15
CA ALA A 54 0.02 5.76 -2.52
C ALA A 54 -0.82 4.59 -3.00
N MET A 55 -1.62 4.83 -4.04
CA MET A 55 -2.44 3.80 -4.65
C MET A 55 -1.63 2.96 -5.63
N ALA A 56 -1.71 1.63 -5.48
CA ALA A 56 -1.21 0.71 -6.50
C ALA A 56 -2.17 0.70 -7.69
N ASN A 57 -1.64 0.49 -8.88
CA ASN A 57 -2.44 0.43 -10.10
C ASN A 57 -1.76 -0.47 -11.15
N SER A 58 -2.47 -0.77 -12.23
CA SER A 58 -1.98 -1.53 -13.38
C SER A 58 -1.82 -0.65 -14.62
N GLY A 59 -1.62 0.62 -14.44
CA GLY A 59 -1.50 1.64 -15.47
C GLY A 59 -2.35 2.86 -15.14
N PRO A 60 -2.42 3.87 -16.02
CA PRO A 60 -3.21 5.08 -15.76
C PRO A 60 -4.67 4.78 -15.45
N ASN A 61 -5.22 5.47 -14.44
CA ASN A 61 -6.64 5.45 -14.11
C ASN A 61 -7.19 4.06 -13.78
N THR A 62 -6.38 3.22 -13.11
CA THR A 62 -6.77 1.86 -12.71
C THR A 62 -6.70 1.65 -11.21
N ASN A 63 -6.90 2.71 -10.41
CA ASN A 63 -6.90 2.61 -8.97
C ASN A 63 -8.10 1.78 -8.47
N GLY A 64 -7.86 0.94 -7.49
CA GLY A 64 -8.89 0.15 -6.84
C GLY A 64 -8.74 0.23 -5.32
N SER A 65 -8.48 -0.88 -4.66
CA SER A 65 -8.28 -0.92 -3.21
C SER A 65 -6.84 -1.15 -2.80
N GLN A 66 -5.99 -1.61 -3.69
CA GLN A 66 -4.59 -1.88 -3.36
C GLN A 66 -3.81 -0.58 -3.16
N PHE A 67 -3.00 -0.57 -2.14
CA PHE A 67 -2.14 0.55 -1.81
C PHE A 67 -0.75 0.05 -1.41
N PHE A 68 0.21 0.96 -1.37
CA PHE A 68 1.54 0.64 -0.87
C PHE A 68 2.07 1.76 0.02
N ILE A 69 3.01 1.39 0.87
CA ILE A 69 3.74 2.32 1.73
C ILE A 69 5.21 2.16 1.40
N THR A 70 5.87 3.24 1.02
CA THR A 70 7.28 3.16 0.62
C THR A 70 8.19 2.90 1.82
N HIS A 71 9.25 2.13 1.59
CA HIS A 71 10.30 1.85 2.58
C HIS A 71 11.58 2.63 2.28
N ALA A 72 11.61 3.35 1.17
CA ALA A 72 12.72 4.20 0.76
C ALA A 72 12.20 5.26 -0.22
N ALA A 73 13.02 6.21 -0.62
CA ALA A 73 12.67 7.14 -1.68
C ALA A 73 12.54 6.40 -3.01
N THR A 74 11.45 6.66 -3.75
CA THR A 74 11.16 6.00 -5.03
C THR A 74 10.78 7.05 -6.08
N PRO A 75 11.70 7.97 -6.43
CA PRO A 75 11.37 9.13 -7.28
C PRO A 75 10.82 8.76 -8.66
N TRP A 76 11.15 7.57 -9.18
CA TRP A 76 10.64 7.09 -10.46
C TRP A 76 9.13 6.81 -10.46
N LEU A 77 8.49 6.76 -9.30
CA LEU A 77 7.04 6.55 -9.20
C LEU A 77 6.25 7.86 -9.22
N THR A 78 6.92 9.00 -9.08
CA THR A 78 6.28 10.32 -9.10
C THR A 78 5.55 10.54 -10.43
N GLY A 79 4.28 10.94 -10.36
CA GLY A 79 3.43 11.15 -11.53
C GLY A 79 2.76 9.88 -12.07
N LYS A 80 3.06 8.70 -11.52
CA LYS A 80 2.48 7.42 -11.98
C LYS A 80 1.49 6.82 -10.98
N HIS A 81 1.58 7.21 -9.72
CA HIS A 81 0.72 6.72 -8.64
C HIS A 81 0.18 7.89 -7.85
N THR A 82 -1.07 7.78 -7.42
CA THR A 82 -1.72 8.80 -6.60
C THR A 82 -1.23 8.70 -5.16
N ILE A 83 -0.51 9.71 -4.70
CA ILE A 83 -0.08 9.84 -3.30
C ILE A 83 -1.24 10.44 -2.51
N PHE A 84 -1.64 9.79 -1.42
CA PHE A 84 -2.74 10.28 -0.58
C PHE A 84 -2.36 10.47 0.88
N GLY A 85 -1.15 10.13 1.28
CA GLY A 85 -0.76 10.29 2.67
C GLY A 85 0.70 10.01 2.94
N LYS A 86 1.04 10.18 4.21
CA LYS A 86 2.38 9.90 4.74
C LYS A 86 2.22 9.40 6.17
N ILE A 87 3.02 8.42 6.57
CA ILE A 87 2.96 7.95 7.96
C ILE A 87 3.49 9.03 8.90
N SER A 88 2.83 9.18 10.05
CA SER A 88 3.27 10.10 11.10
C SER A 88 3.88 9.36 12.29
N LYS A 89 3.49 8.10 12.49
CA LYS A 89 3.99 7.22 13.55
C LYS A 89 4.05 5.80 13.00
N GLY A 90 4.85 4.93 13.64
CA GLY A 90 4.91 3.52 13.29
C GLY A 90 5.99 3.17 12.28
N THR A 91 7.02 4.01 12.12
CA THR A 91 8.17 3.71 11.25
C THR A 91 8.85 2.39 11.64
N ASP A 92 8.91 2.08 12.94
CA ASP A 92 9.45 0.83 13.43
C ASP A 92 8.60 -0.38 12.98
N VAL A 93 7.28 -0.24 12.94
CA VAL A 93 6.36 -1.27 12.43
C VAL A 93 6.55 -1.44 10.92
N LEU A 94 6.64 -0.34 10.18
CA LEU A 94 6.93 -0.36 8.74
C LEU A 94 8.24 -1.13 8.47
N ASN A 95 9.29 -0.82 9.22
CA ASN A 95 10.57 -1.50 9.07
C ASN A 95 10.46 -3.00 9.39
N ALA A 96 9.71 -3.36 10.41
CA ALA A 96 9.51 -4.76 10.81
C ALA A 96 8.79 -5.54 9.69
N ILE A 97 7.75 -4.95 9.09
CA ILE A 97 7.03 -5.58 7.98
C ILE A 97 7.94 -5.68 6.76
N ALA A 98 8.64 -4.62 6.42
CA ALA A 98 9.47 -4.56 5.20
C ALA A 98 10.66 -5.53 5.24
N THR A 99 11.10 -5.95 6.43
CA THR A 99 12.21 -6.87 6.61
C THR A 99 11.80 -8.30 6.92
N THR A 100 10.50 -8.60 6.83
CA THR A 100 10.01 -9.97 7.04
C THR A 100 10.53 -10.92 5.96
N THR A 101 10.57 -12.22 6.28
CA THR A 101 10.97 -13.25 5.31
C THR A 101 9.90 -13.39 4.24
N VAL A 102 10.31 -13.30 2.98
CA VAL A 102 9.42 -13.43 1.82
C VAL A 102 9.77 -14.66 0.99
N GLY A 103 8.79 -15.18 0.28
CA GLY A 103 8.93 -16.28 -0.65
C GLY A 103 8.69 -15.84 -2.09
N ALA A 104 8.11 -16.72 -2.90
CA ALA A 104 7.80 -16.43 -4.29
C ALA A 104 6.95 -15.17 -4.43
N GLN A 105 7.23 -14.36 -5.46
CA GLN A 105 6.51 -13.13 -5.77
C GLN A 105 6.55 -12.09 -4.63
N ASP A 106 7.60 -12.13 -3.81
CA ASP A 106 7.77 -11.22 -2.67
C ASP A 106 6.62 -11.29 -1.65
N ARG A 107 5.98 -12.44 -1.54
CA ARG A 107 4.91 -12.68 -0.58
C ARG A 107 5.51 -13.06 0.77
N PRO A 108 5.10 -12.43 1.88
CA PRO A 108 5.55 -12.82 3.22
C PRO A 108 5.24 -14.30 3.49
N VAL A 109 6.22 -15.02 4.03
CA VAL A 109 6.08 -16.44 4.37
C VAL A 109 4.98 -16.62 5.44
N GLU A 110 4.97 -15.73 6.45
CA GLU A 110 3.89 -15.67 7.43
C GLU A 110 2.96 -14.52 7.07
N LYS A 111 1.66 -14.75 7.13
CA LYS A 111 0.66 -13.73 6.82
C LYS A 111 0.80 -12.52 7.74
N ILE A 112 0.89 -11.33 7.14
CA ILE A 112 0.84 -10.05 7.84
C ILE A 112 -0.46 -9.39 7.43
N SER A 113 -1.41 -9.28 8.36
CA SER A 113 -2.75 -8.78 8.04
C SER A 113 -3.02 -7.43 8.68
N ILE A 114 -3.91 -6.68 8.06
CA ILE A 114 -4.49 -5.47 8.62
C ILE A 114 -5.58 -5.91 9.58
N HIS A 115 -5.42 -5.58 10.87
CA HIS A 115 -6.45 -5.88 11.86
C HIS A 115 -7.69 -5.02 11.59
N THR A 116 -7.50 -3.71 11.54
CA THR A 116 -8.54 -2.76 11.18
C THR A 116 -7.91 -1.43 10.77
N ILE A 117 -8.64 -0.63 10.00
CA ILE A 117 -8.27 0.76 9.69
C ILE A 117 -9.36 1.66 10.25
N GLU A 118 -8.97 2.55 11.16
CA GLU A 118 -9.86 3.53 11.76
C GLU A 118 -9.62 4.89 11.14
N ILE A 119 -10.68 5.53 10.65
CA ILE A 119 -10.61 6.88 10.09
C ILE A 119 -10.93 7.88 11.21
N ILE A 120 -9.93 8.68 11.55
CA ILE A 120 -10.07 9.72 12.57
C ILE A 120 -10.18 11.06 11.84
N GLU A 121 -11.35 11.66 11.89
CA GLU A 121 -11.62 12.97 11.30
C GLU A 121 -11.37 14.07 12.33
N LYS A 122 -10.61 15.09 11.92
CA LYS A 122 -10.28 16.23 12.78
C LYS A 122 -11.07 17.47 12.36
#